data_9274bb72ef6a09d0d900263c3caa1de1
#
_entry.id   9274bb72ef6a09d0d900263c3caa1de1
#
_cell.length_a   1.000
_cell.length_b   1.000
_cell.length_c   1.000
_cell.angle_alpha   90.00
_cell.angle_beta   90.00
_cell.angle_gamma   90.00
#
_symmetry.space_group_name_H-M   'P 1'
#
loop_
_entity.id
_entity.type
_entity.pdbx_description
1 polymer ?
#
loop_
_entity_poly.entity_id
_entity_poly.type
_entity_poly.pdbx_seq_one_letter_code
_entity_poly.pdbx_strand_id
1 'polypeptide(L)'
;MSMKKIYIFLFLLVTTLVASQASAHKRLFILLGQSNMSGRAPVEDADMAACQMVKLLNIDGHFEVARNPLNRFSNIRKDIAMQKLGPGYTFAETLSEQLQDTIFLVVNARGGTALERFMKNDTAGYYEKTLFRIKQALRERPDLKPAAIIWHQGESNRDDYQNYLNHLNTLVADLRSDLGIPDLPFIAGEIGRWNPDYSHIVEKIALIPDSIPYAGLVSSEGLTNIDEFHFDTRSQRELGKRYAKKYLELSEEKVSRLVQIRSKLFEPNSKEVLVAAHRGDWRNACENSLEAIENAIQMGVDIVEIDLARTKDGHLILLHDKTLDRTTTGNGKPEDHTLAEIKALRLRNGCHIKTIYKVPTLEEALLTAKGKVMLNLDKAFDYFDQVYELLEKTGTTNLVIMKSNAPAEDVKRDYGKYLDKVVFMPKVNLDEEDAVRKLNDYLRVLKPVAIEFKFAHDTNPLPYEVKKIMAGKSHIWYNTLWDTHAGGHDDDCSLANRDKGYGYLIDNLGATILQTDRPAYLIDYLKHKSKVMDCKRDWTYLQSENEFQAPSVPHFTVEECFLKGKQSPQTNEDGIIVTPYFAAVIDGATAKSTFTYEGKKTG
;
A
#
# COMPACT_ATOMS: atom_id res chain seq x y z
N MET A 1 -15.71 -3.98 49.40
CA MET A 1 -15.01 -4.88 48.43
C MET A 1 -13.52 -4.66 48.59
N SER A 2 -12.78 -5.68 49.02
CA SER A 2 -11.37 -5.59 49.45
C SER A 2 -10.44 -5.19 48.33
N MET A 3 -9.47 -4.28 48.58
CA MET A 3 -8.43 -3.83 47.65
C MET A 3 -7.70 -4.98 46.93
N LYS A 4 -7.61 -6.16 47.52
CA LYS A 4 -7.05 -7.36 46.88
C LYS A 4 -7.84 -7.84 45.64
N LYS A 5 -9.16 -7.60 45.56
CA LYS A 5 -9.97 -7.94 44.39
C LYS A 5 -9.78 -6.96 43.22
N ILE A 6 -9.39 -5.73 43.49
CA ILE A 6 -9.11 -4.71 42.47
C ILE A 6 -7.76 -5.01 41.79
N TYR A 7 -6.75 -5.43 42.55
CA TYR A 7 -5.45 -5.80 41.99
C TYR A 7 -5.50 -7.09 41.13
N ILE A 8 -6.34 -8.04 41.47
CA ILE A 8 -6.53 -9.28 40.66
C ILE A 8 -7.28 -8.94 39.36
N PHE A 9 -8.24 -8.01 39.38
CA PHE A 9 -8.97 -7.58 38.18
C PHE A 9 -8.08 -6.71 37.25
N LEU A 10 -7.23 -5.84 37.81
CA LEU A 10 -6.25 -5.07 37.02
C LEU A 10 -5.15 -5.97 36.45
N PHE A 11 -4.71 -6.99 37.19
CA PHE A 11 -3.71 -7.94 36.70
C PHE A 11 -4.25 -8.87 35.60
N LEU A 12 -5.51 -9.27 35.70
CA LEU A 12 -6.20 -10.00 34.62
C LEU A 12 -6.50 -9.13 33.39
N LEU A 13 -6.77 -7.82 33.57
CA LEU A 13 -6.98 -6.90 32.45
C LEU A 13 -5.65 -6.56 31.74
N VAL A 14 -4.55 -6.45 32.46
CA VAL A 14 -3.21 -6.24 31.87
C VAL A 14 -2.68 -7.50 31.19
N THR A 15 -2.99 -8.69 31.72
CA THR A 15 -2.59 -9.96 31.06
C THR A 15 -3.43 -10.29 29.82
N THR A 16 -4.65 -9.76 29.70
CA THR A 16 -5.46 -9.91 28.48
C THR A 16 -5.12 -8.89 27.39
N LEU A 17 -4.46 -7.76 27.71
CA LEU A 17 -3.95 -6.81 26.72
C LEU A 17 -2.55 -7.15 26.18
N VAL A 18 -1.84 -8.11 26.77
CA VAL A 18 -0.54 -8.59 26.29
C VAL A 18 -0.64 -9.88 25.45
N ALA A 19 -1.84 -10.45 25.33
CA ALA A 19 -2.06 -11.73 24.63
C ALA A 19 -2.86 -11.54 23.32
N SER A 20 -2.36 -10.74 22.36
CA SER A 20 -2.61 -10.98 20.94
C SER A 20 -1.63 -10.25 20.01
N GLN A 21 -0.34 -10.28 20.33
CA GLN A 21 0.64 -10.43 19.26
C GLN A 21 0.82 -11.94 19.07
N ALA A 22 -0.13 -12.58 18.40
CA ALA A 22 0.13 -13.81 17.70
C ALA A 22 1.31 -13.47 16.78
N SER A 23 2.49 -13.99 17.07
CA SER A 23 3.68 -13.87 16.23
C SER A 23 3.27 -14.36 14.84
N ALA A 24 3.01 -13.40 13.93
CA ALA A 24 2.70 -13.77 12.56
C ALA A 24 3.90 -14.57 12.05
N HIS A 25 3.69 -15.85 11.78
CA HIS A 25 4.74 -16.70 11.26
C HIS A 25 5.28 -16.10 9.97
N LYS A 26 6.62 -16.07 9.85
CA LYS A 26 7.26 -15.61 8.61
C LYS A 26 7.13 -16.68 7.52
N ARG A 27 7.00 -16.24 6.26
CA ARG A 27 6.72 -17.14 5.13
C ARG A 27 7.98 -17.72 4.52
N LEU A 28 8.04 -19.07 4.44
CA LEU A 28 9.08 -19.81 3.73
C LEU A 28 8.52 -20.38 2.43
N PHE A 29 9.11 -20.04 1.30
CA PHE A 29 8.78 -20.60 -0.01
C PHE A 29 9.83 -21.60 -0.46
N ILE A 30 9.35 -22.72 -1.02
CA ILE A 30 10.19 -23.84 -1.45
C ILE A 30 10.12 -23.87 -2.99
N LEU A 31 11.22 -23.55 -3.65
CA LEU A 31 11.30 -23.46 -5.10
C LEU A 31 11.99 -24.69 -5.66
N LEU A 32 11.26 -25.52 -6.40
CA LEU A 32 11.67 -26.81 -6.92
C LEU A 32 11.43 -26.92 -8.42
N GLY A 33 12.14 -27.81 -9.08
CA GLY A 33 11.94 -28.08 -10.50
C GLY A 33 13.25 -28.27 -11.27
N GLN A 34 13.19 -27.99 -12.57
CA GLN A 34 14.35 -28.21 -13.43
C GLN A 34 15.00 -26.91 -13.92
N SER A 35 15.46 -26.85 -15.16
CA SER A 35 16.34 -25.79 -15.65
C SER A 35 15.71 -24.40 -15.63
N ASN A 36 14.44 -24.25 -15.96
CA ASN A 36 13.75 -22.96 -15.90
C ASN A 36 13.61 -22.45 -14.47
N MET A 37 13.40 -23.34 -13.47
CA MET A 37 13.41 -22.93 -12.06
C MET A 37 14.84 -22.65 -11.56
N SER A 38 15.83 -23.45 -11.97
CA SER A 38 17.22 -23.24 -11.54
C SER A 38 17.88 -22.00 -12.18
N GLY A 39 17.26 -21.48 -13.24
CA GLY A 39 17.71 -20.30 -13.98
C GLY A 39 18.65 -20.61 -15.15
N ARG A 40 18.28 -20.14 -16.34
CA ARG A 40 19.08 -20.23 -17.57
C ARG A 40 19.13 -18.92 -18.34
N ALA A 41 18.19 -18.03 -18.11
CA ALA A 41 18.17 -16.73 -18.77
C ALA A 41 19.32 -15.84 -18.31
N PRO A 42 19.87 -14.97 -19.17
CA PRO A 42 20.87 -13.99 -18.75
C PRO A 42 20.41 -13.15 -17.55
N VAL A 43 21.34 -12.89 -16.62
CA VAL A 43 21.14 -11.94 -15.53
C VAL A 43 21.55 -10.56 -16.08
N GLU A 44 20.63 -9.61 -16.07
CA GLU A 44 20.85 -8.23 -16.51
C GLU A 44 21.12 -7.33 -15.28
N ASP A 45 21.56 -6.09 -15.52
CA ASP A 45 21.88 -5.14 -14.45
C ASP A 45 20.71 -4.92 -13.48
N ALA A 46 19.48 -4.90 -13.99
CA ALA A 46 18.27 -4.80 -13.18
C ALA A 46 18.07 -5.98 -12.21
N ASP A 47 18.61 -7.16 -12.53
CA ASP A 47 18.50 -8.37 -11.69
C ASP A 47 19.62 -8.49 -10.65
N MET A 48 20.61 -7.59 -10.70
CA MET A 48 21.77 -7.60 -9.80
C MET A 48 21.47 -6.91 -8.46
N ALA A 49 20.44 -6.08 -8.39
CA ALA A 49 20.04 -5.39 -7.17
C ALA A 49 19.64 -6.39 -6.08
N ALA A 50 20.05 -6.13 -4.84
CA ALA A 50 19.72 -6.98 -3.70
C ALA A 50 18.45 -6.45 -3.02
N CYS A 51 17.35 -7.19 -3.08
CA CYS A 51 16.15 -6.87 -2.31
C CYS A 51 16.36 -7.28 -0.84
N GLN A 52 16.40 -6.30 0.08
CA GLN A 52 16.64 -6.53 1.52
C GLN A 52 15.53 -7.36 2.16
N MET A 53 14.33 -7.32 1.60
CA MET A 53 13.16 -8.06 2.08
C MET A 53 13.10 -9.50 1.57
N VAL A 54 14.06 -9.95 0.76
CA VAL A 54 14.14 -11.33 0.28
C VAL A 54 15.37 -12.02 0.88
N LYS A 55 15.17 -13.14 1.55
CA LYS A 55 16.21 -13.93 2.20
C LYS A 55 16.33 -15.30 1.56
N LEU A 56 17.54 -15.72 1.26
CA LEU A 56 17.86 -17.01 0.64
C LEU A 56 18.69 -17.86 1.61
N LEU A 57 18.28 -19.11 1.80
CA LEU A 57 19.07 -20.09 2.59
C LEU A 57 20.36 -20.42 1.84
N ASN A 58 21.52 -20.12 2.44
CA ASN A 58 22.83 -20.41 1.88
C ASN A 58 23.26 -21.88 2.07
N ILE A 59 24.45 -22.23 1.65
CA ILE A 59 24.95 -23.62 1.71
C ILE A 59 25.20 -24.08 3.16
N ASP A 60 25.54 -23.15 4.06
CA ASP A 60 25.85 -23.42 5.46
C ASP A 60 24.58 -23.50 6.33
N GLY A 61 23.41 -23.14 5.76
CA GLY A 61 22.12 -23.20 6.42
C GLY A 61 21.70 -21.93 7.12
N HIS A 62 22.31 -20.80 6.78
CA HIS A 62 21.97 -19.48 7.26
C HIS A 62 21.26 -18.66 6.18
N PHE A 63 20.38 -17.76 6.59
CA PHE A 63 19.72 -16.86 5.65
C PHE A 63 20.56 -15.61 5.37
N GLU A 64 20.79 -15.34 4.11
CA GLU A 64 21.41 -14.11 3.62
C GLU A 64 20.46 -13.33 2.70
N VAL A 65 20.78 -12.07 2.39
CA VAL A 65 20.04 -11.28 1.40
C VAL A 65 20.14 -11.97 0.04
N ALA A 66 18.98 -12.22 -0.57
CA ALA A 66 18.92 -12.91 -1.85
C ALA A 66 19.54 -12.08 -2.98
N ARG A 67 20.28 -12.75 -3.85
CA ARG A 67 20.85 -12.22 -5.10
C ARG A 67 20.82 -13.31 -6.16
N ASN A 68 20.71 -12.92 -7.43
CA ASN A 68 20.85 -13.88 -8.51
C ASN A 68 22.30 -14.37 -8.67
N PRO A 69 22.48 -15.63 -9.10
CA PRO A 69 21.50 -16.67 -9.32
C PRO A 69 21.01 -17.31 -8.01
N LEU A 70 19.69 -17.44 -7.84
CA LEU A 70 19.12 -17.98 -6.58
C LEU A 70 19.50 -19.44 -6.30
N ASN A 71 19.61 -20.26 -7.36
CA ASN A 71 19.90 -21.70 -7.23
C ASN A 71 21.38 -22.01 -6.88
N ARG A 72 22.22 -20.99 -6.66
CA ARG A 72 23.65 -21.15 -6.36
C ARG A 72 23.97 -22.02 -5.15
N PHE A 73 23.04 -22.08 -4.20
CA PHE A 73 23.19 -22.86 -2.96
C PHE A 73 22.43 -24.20 -2.95
N SER A 74 21.82 -24.59 -4.09
CA SER A 74 21.17 -25.89 -4.22
C SER A 74 22.18 -27.03 -4.04
N ASN A 75 21.87 -28.02 -3.18
CA ASN A 75 22.70 -29.21 -2.96
C ASN A 75 22.42 -30.34 -3.98
N ILE A 76 21.53 -30.08 -4.95
CA ILE A 76 21.25 -31.00 -6.05
C ILE A 76 21.59 -30.39 -7.43
N ARG A 77 22.01 -29.11 -7.47
CA ARG A 77 22.37 -28.48 -8.75
C ARG A 77 23.45 -29.24 -9.52
N LYS A 78 23.48 -29.04 -10.82
CA LYS A 78 24.63 -29.39 -11.64
C LYS A 78 25.76 -28.38 -11.43
N ASP A 79 26.40 -27.91 -12.46
CA ASP A 79 27.45 -26.90 -12.38
C ASP A 79 26.93 -25.55 -11.92
N ILE A 80 27.71 -24.82 -11.09
CA ILE A 80 27.42 -23.47 -10.66
C ILE A 80 27.39 -22.48 -11.83
N ALA A 81 28.24 -22.65 -12.82
CA ALA A 81 28.31 -21.80 -14.01
C ALA A 81 27.01 -21.83 -14.86
N MET A 82 26.23 -22.90 -14.73
CA MET A 82 24.93 -23.02 -15.40
C MET A 82 23.78 -22.28 -14.69
N GLN A 83 24.01 -21.78 -13.47
CA GLN A 83 22.97 -21.10 -12.71
C GLN A 83 22.91 -19.62 -13.14
N LYS A 84 21.73 -19.18 -13.57
CA LYS A 84 21.46 -17.84 -14.06
C LYS A 84 20.14 -17.32 -13.49
N LEU A 85 19.41 -16.45 -14.23
CA LEU A 85 18.11 -15.95 -13.85
C LEU A 85 17.03 -17.03 -14.05
N GLY A 86 16.24 -17.26 -13.01
CA GLY A 86 14.98 -17.99 -13.01
C GLY A 86 13.86 -17.12 -12.43
N PRO A 87 12.62 -17.63 -12.31
CA PRO A 87 11.47 -16.81 -11.93
C PRO A 87 11.45 -16.45 -10.42
N GLY A 88 12.23 -17.16 -9.62
CA GLY A 88 12.15 -17.12 -8.15
C GLY A 88 12.50 -15.78 -7.54
N TYR A 89 13.43 -15.00 -8.14
CA TYR A 89 13.80 -13.69 -7.61
C TYR A 89 12.64 -12.70 -7.73
N THR A 90 12.12 -12.52 -8.96
CA THR A 90 10.98 -11.62 -9.20
C THR A 90 9.72 -12.08 -8.49
N PHE A 91 9.50 -13.40 -8.33
CA PHE A 91 8.43 -13.93 -7.48
C PHE A 91 8.53 -13.40 -6.05
N ALA A 92 9.69 -13.57 -5.43
CA ALA A 92 9.88 -13.20 -4.03
C ALA A 92 9.90 -11.68 -3.82
N GLU A 93 10.52 -10.94 -4.72
CA GLU A 93 10.53 -9.47 -4.71
C GLU A 93 9.11 -8.91 -4.83
N THR A 94 8.35 -9.32 -5.87
CA THR A 94 6.94 -8.92 -6.06
C THR A 94 6.10 -9.25 -4.84
N LEU A 95 6.28 -10.45 -4.26
CA LEU A 95 5.51 -10.87 -3.11
C LEU A 95 5.88 -10.09 -1.85
N SER A 96 7.17 -9.78 -1.65
CA SER A 96 7.62 -8.96 -0.52
C SER A 96 7.06 -7.54 -0.57
N GLU A 97 6.94 -6.98 -1.77
CA GLU A 97 6.30 -5.68 -1.99
C GLU A 97 4.79 -5.73 -1.71
N GLN A 98 4.11 -6.76 -2.21
CA GLN A 98 2.66 -6.90 -2.06
C GLN A 98 2.22 -7.18 -0.62
N LEU A 99 2.96 -8.01 0.10
CA LEU A 99 2.67 -8.35 1.49
C LEU A 99 3.33 -7.40 2.51
N GLN A 100 4.25 -6.53 2.06
CA GLN A 100 5.07 -5.67 2.91
C GLN A 100 5.77 -6.47 4.03
N ASP A 101 6.26 -7.67 3.67
CA ASP A 101 6.88 -8.60 4.60
C ASP A 101 8.14 -9.23 4.01
N THR A 102 9.00 -9.75 4.88
CA THR A 102 10.21 -10.47 4.48
C THR A 102 9.87 -11.87 3.99
N ILE A 103 10.31 -12.20 2.79
CA ILE A 103 10.11 -13.49 2.13
C ILE A 103 11.37 -14.34 2.27
N PHE A 104 11.22 -15.55 2.75
CA PHE A 104 12.31 -16.51 2.92
C PHE A 104 12.24 -17.61 1.86
N LEU A 105 13.40 -17.96 1.28
CA LEU A 105 13.48 -18.91 0.17
C LEU A 105 14.41 -20.09 0.49
N VAL A 106 13.93 -21.29 0.17
CA VAL A 106 14.75 -22.46 -0.11
C VAL A 106 14.64 -22.77 -1.59
N VAL A 107 15.72 -22.64 -2.33
CA VAL A 107 15.75 -22.95 -3.78
C VAL A 107 16.58 -24.21 -4.00
N ASN A 108 15.95 -25.25 -4.55
CA ASN A 108 16.61 -26.54 -4.75
C ASN A 108 16.15 -27.19 -6.06
N ALA A 109 16.65 -26.67 -7.18
CA ALA A 109 16.30 -27.12 -8.52
C ALA A 109 17.50 -27.77 -9.24
N ARG A 110 17.21 -28.68 -10.22
CA ARG A 110 18.23 -29.36 -11.00
C ARG A 110 17.84 -29.43 -12.49
N GLY A 111 18.60 -28.77 -13.33
CA GLY A 111 18.36 -28.76 -14.79
C GLY A 111 18.40 -30.13 -15.45
N GLY A 112 17.52 -30.36 -16.46
CA GLY A 112 17.44 -31.58 -17.24
C GLY A 112 17.14 -32.80 -16.38
N THR A 113 16.14 -32.71 -15.52
CA THR A 113 15.79 -33.75 -14.55
C THR A 113 14.32 -34.09 -14.65
N ALA A 114 14.00 -35.34 -14.92
CA ALA A 114 12.64 -35.86 -14.93
C ALA A 114 12.06 -35.93 -13.49
N LEU A 115 10.73 -35.86 -13.39
CA LEU A 115 9.98 -35.82 -12.13
C LEU A 115 10.29 -37.01 -11.22
N GLU A 116 10.48 -38.20 -11.79
CA GLU A 116 10.74 -39.46 -11.07
C GLU A 116 11.98 -39.36 -10.18
N ARG A 117 12.95 -38.53 -10.58
CA ARG A 117 14.19 -38.31 -9.80
C ARG A 117 13.98 -37.48 -8.53
N PHE A 118 12.84 -36.79 -8.44
CA PHE A 118 12.41 -36.05 -7.23
C PHE A 118 11.52 -36.88 -6.31
N MET A 119 11.17 -38.10 -6.68
CA MET A 119 10.34 -38.95 -5.85
C MET A 119 11.08 -39.40 -4.57
N LYS A 120 10.33 -39.58 -3.50
CA LYS A 120 10.83 -40.11 -2.22
C LYS A 120 11.45 -41.49 -2.42
N ASN A 121 12.63 -41.72 -1.84
CA ASN A 121 13.43 -42.95 -1.98
C ASN A 121 14.00 -43.22 -3.38
N ASP A 122 13.97 -42.27 -4.30
CA ASP A 122 14.74 -42.39 -5.55
C ASP A 122 16.24 -42.39 -5.28
N THR A 123 16.97 -43.19 -6.04
CA THR A 123 18.43 -43.38 -5.85
C THR A 123 19.25 -42.08 -6.00
N ALA A 124 18.73 -41.03 -6.64
CA ALA A 124 19.38 -39.73 -6.71
C ALA A 124 19.35 -38.96 -5.39
N GLY A 125 18.38 -39.29 -4.53
CA GLY A 125 18.21 -38.69 -3.22
C GLY A 125 17.84 -37.20 -3.28
N TYR A 126 17.20 -36.73 -4.35
CA TYR A 126 16.87 -35.30 -4.49
C TYR A 126 15.75 -34.88 -3.56
N TYR A 127 14.81 -35.79 -3.27
CA TYR A 127 13.77 -35.59 -2.29
C TYR A 127 14.36 -35.33 -0.90
N GLU A 128 15.19 -36.27 -0.43
CA GLU A 128 15.80 -36.25 0.90
C GLU A 128 16.71 -35.03 1.09
N LYS A 129 17.49 -34.71 0.06
CA LYS A 129 18.33 -33.50 0.05
C LYS A 129 17.51 -32.21 0.11
N THR A 130 16.36 -32.18 -0.55
CA THR A 130 15.43 -31.04 -0.51
C THR A 130 14.79 -30.93 0.87
N LEU A 131 14.26 -32.02 1.41
CA LEU A 131 13.66 -32.06 2.74
C LEU A 131 14.68 -31.67 3.84
N PHE A 132 15.94 -32.08 3.71
CA PHE A 132 17.02 -31.67 4.59
C PHE A 132 17.19 -30.14 4.61
N ARG A 133 17.22 -29.51 3.44
CA ARG A 133 17.36 -28.04 3.33
C ARG A 133 16.16 -27.29 3.91
N ILE A 134 14.95 -27.79 3.70
CA ILE A 134 13.75 -27.20 4.30
C ILE A 134 13.82 -27.29 5.82
N LYS A 135 14.15 -28.47 6.37
CA LYS A 135 14.34 -28.67 7.82
C LYS A 135 15.48 -27.84 8.39
N GLN A 136 16.54 -27.58 7.62
CA GLN A 136 17.63 -26.69 8.00
C GLN A 136 17.12 -25.23 8.13
N ALA A 137 16.34 -24.75 7.17
CA ALA A 137 15.72 -23.43 7.22
C ALA A 137 14.80 -23.24 8.44
N LEU A 138 13.98 -24.25 8.75
CA LEU A 138 13.08 -24.21 9.91
C LEU A 138 13.81 -24.32 11.25
N ARG A 139 15.00 -24.93 11.30
CA ARG A 139 15.85 -24.93 12.51
C ARG A 139 16.56 -23.60 12.70
N GLU A 140 17.06 -22.99 11.62
CA GLU A 140 17.68 -21.65 11.65
C GLU A 140 16.70 -20.58 12.12
N ARG A 141 15.45 -20.66 11.65
CA ARG A 141 14.39 -19.72 11.97
C ARG A 141 13.10 -20.46 12.34
N PRO A 142 12.91 -20.75 13.64
CA PRO A 142 11.71 -21.46 14.13
C PRO A 142 10.39 -20.69 13.96
N ASP A 143 10.47 -19.38 13.70
CA ASP A 143 9.32 -18.53 13.39
C ASP A 143 8.85 -18.65 11.93
N LEU A 144 9.57 -19.41 11.09
CA LEU A 144 9.16 -19.67 9.71
C LEU A 144 8.06 -20.73 9.63
N LYS A 145 7.15 -20.54 8.68
CA LYS A 145 6.20 -21.56 8.20
C LYS A 145 6.35 -21.74 6.70
N PRO A 146 6.40 -22.97 6.18
CA PRO A 146 6.24 -23.22 4.75
C PRO A 146 4.90 -22.61 4.27
N ALA A 147 4.98 -21.75 3.26
CA ALA A 147 3.84 -21.00 2.74
C ALA A 147 3.35 -21.54 1.38
N ALA A 148 4.28 -22.01 0.54
CA ALA A 148 3.95 -22.72 -0.71
C ALA A 148 5.17 -23.46 -1.27
N ILE A 149 4.90 -24.45 -2.12
CA ILE A 149 5.85 -25.08 -3.02
C ILE A 149 5.64 -24.47 -4.41
N ILE A 150 6.69 -23.92 -4.99
CA ILE A 150 6.71 -23.39 -6.35
C ILE A 150 7.47 -24.38 -7.24
N TRP A 151 6.77 -24.89 -8.25
CA TRP A 151 7.27 -25.95 -9.11
C TRP A 151 7.36 -25.52 -10.57
N HIS A 152 8.49 -25.77 -11.22
CA HIS A 152 8.62 -25.56 -12.68
C HIS A 152 9.41 -26.69 -13.31
N GLN A 153 8.70 -27.64 -13.91
CA GLN A 153 9.29 -28.85 -14.53
C GLN A 153 8.26 -29.45 -15.50
N GLY A 154 8.73 -30.13 -16.52
CA GLY A 154 7.93 -30.84 -17.50
C GLY A 154 8.72 -31.25 -18.73
N GLU A 155 9.68 -30.44 -19.18
CA GLU A 155 10.42 -30.63 -20.43
C GLU A 155 11.17 -31.99 -20.48
N SER A 156 11.62 -32.46 -19.32
CA SER A 156 12.30 -33.76 -19.20
C SER A 156 11.35 -34.99 -19.17
N ASN A 157 10.03 -34.74 -19.08
CA ASN A 157 9.00 -35.78 -19.13
C ASN A 157 8.14 -35.74 -20.40
N ARG A 158 8.60 -35.05 -21.46
CA ARG A 158 7.87 -34.94 -22.73
C ARG A 158 7.57 -36.28 -23.38
N ASP A 159 8.49 -37.25 -23.28
CA ASP A 159 8.37 -38.57 -23.86
C ASP A 159 7.69 -39.58 -22.91
N ASP A 160 7.77 -39.35 -21.58
CA ASP A 160 7.13 -40.17 -20.52
C ASP A 160 6.16 -39.34 -19.67
N TYR A 161 5.14 -38.84 -20.34
CA TYR A 161 4.14 -37.94 -19.72
C TYR A 161 2.94 -38.67 -19.10
N GLN A 162 2.76 -39.95 -19.39
CA GLN A 162 1.52 -40.67 -19.05
C GLN A 162 1.32 -40.76 -17.53
N ASN A 163 2.37 -41.02 -16.77
CA ASN A 163 2.33 -41.13 -15.32
C ASN A 163 2.63 -39.81 -14.59
N TYR A 164 2.86 -38.71 -15.32
CA TYR A 164 3.31 -37.45 -14.76
C TYR A 164 2.44 -36.93 -13.62
N LEU A 165 1.11 -36.90 -13.80
CA LEU A 165 0.19 -36.41 -12.76
C LEU A 165 0.17 -37.30 -11.52
N ASN A 166 0.23 -38.63 -11.70
CA ASN A 166 0.26 -39.57 -10.59
C ASN A 166 1.55 -39.41 -9.77
N HIS A 167 2.69 -39.31 -10.41
CA HIS A 167 3.98 -39.07 -9.76
C HIS A 167 4.00 -37.72 -9.08
N LEU A 168 3.49 -36.65 -9.72
CA LEU A 168 3.45 -35.32 -9.13
C LEU A 168 2.53 -35.25 -7.91
N ASN A 169 1.36 -35.89 -7.97
CA ASN A 169 0.45 -35.97 -6.84
C ASN A 169 1.12 -36.70 -5.66
N THR A 170 1.82 -37.81 -5.92
CA THR A 170 2.59 -38.55 -4.89
C THR A 170 3.68 -37.67 -4.29
N LEU A 171 4.48 -36.99 -5.09
CA LEU A 171 5.52 -36.09 -4.62
C LEU A 171 4.97 -34.98 -3.71
N VAL A 172 3.87 -34.35 -4.10
CA VAL A 172 3.23 -33.30 -3.33
C VAL A 172 2.65 -33.83 -2.03
N ALA A 173 2.01 -35.00 -2.06
CA ALA A 173 1.46 -35.65 -0.88
C ALA A 173 2.57 -36.02 0.13
N ASP A 174 3.70 -36.57 -0.34
CA ASP A 174 4.85 -36.91 0.49
C ASP A 174 5.46 -35.66 1.14
N LEU A 175 5.67 -34.57 0.39
CA LEU A 175 6.20 -33.32 0.93
C LEU A 175 5.25 -32.71 1.98
N ARG A 176 3.95 -32.69 1.72
CA ARG A 176 2.95 -32.22 2.69
C ARG A 176 2.94 -33.05 3.96
N SER A 177 3.02 -34.37 3.84
CA SER A 177 3.09 -35.30 4.96
C SER A 177 4.34 -35.09 5.79
N ASP A 178 5.52 -35.04 5.16
CA ASP A 178 6.81 -34.88 5.84
C ASP A 178 7.02 -33.50 6.48
N LEU A 179 6.27 -32.50 6.01
CA LEU A 179 6.23 -31.14 6.57
C LEU A 179 5.09 -30.92 7.58
N GLY A 180 4.15 -31.86 7.68
CA GLY A 180 2.98 -31.78 8.57
C GLY A 180 1.97 -30.70 8.16
N ILE A 181 1.90 -30.36 6.86
CA ILE A 181 1.00 -29.29 6.32
C ILE A 181 0.22 -29.87 5.14
N PRO A 182 -0.93 -30.53 5.39
CA PRO A 182 -1.68 -31.24 4.35
C PRO A 182 -2.29 -30.34 3.26
N ASP A 183 -2.50 -29.08 3.57
CA ASP A 183 -3.06 -28.03 2.69
C ASP A 183 -2.00 -27.05 2.18
N LEU A 184 -0.70 -27.36 2.27
CA LEU A 184 0.37 -26.51 1.76
C LEU A 184 0.15 -26.21 0.26
N PRO A 185 -0.02 -24.93 -0.13
CA PRO A 185 -0.21 -24.55 -1.52
C PRO A 185 0.90 -25.10 -2.43
N PHE A 186 0.51 -25.63 -3.59
CA PHE A 186 1.43 -26.11 -4.63
C PHE A 186 1.15 -25.34 -5.92
N ILE A 187 2.14 -24.61 -6.46
CA ILE A 187 1.96 -23.78 -7.62
C ILE A 187 2.91 -24.22 -8.72
N ALA A 188 2.36 -24.83 -9.75
CA ALA A 188 3.10 -25.26 -10.94
C ALA A 188 3.12 -24.15 -12.00
N GLY A 189 4.20 -24.07 -12.76
CA GLY A 189 4.28 -23.28 -13.98
C GLY A 189 4.22 -24.15 -15.23
N GLU A 190 3.49 -23.69 -16.23
CA GLU A 190 3.54 -24.29 -17.56
C GLU A 190 4.94 -24.12 -18.14
N ILE A 191 5.40 -25.15 -18.82
CA ILE A 191 6.60 -25.09 -19.69
C ILE A 191 6.31 -24.29 -20.95
N GLY A 192 7.34 -24.01 -21.76
CA GLY A 192 7.20 -23.21 -22.97
C GLY A 192 6.28 -23.87 -24.02
N ARG A 193 5.39 -23.06 -24.60
CA ARG A 193 4.43 -23.51 -25.63
C ARG A 193 4.97 -23.42 -27.07
N TRP A 194 6.19 -22.98 -27.27
CA TRP A 194 6.79 -22.78 -28.59
C TRP A 194 7.27 -24.07 -29.25
N ASN A 195 7.45 -25.17 -28.51
CA ASN A 195 7.87 -26.46 -29.05
C ASN A 195 6.66 -27.41 -29.16
N PRO A 196 6.24 -27.82 -30.37
CA PRO A 196 5.12 -28.73 -30.59
C PRO A 196 5.26 -30.09 -29.88
N ASP A 197 6.49 -30.57 -29.67
CA ASP A 197 6.77 -31.84 -29.00
C ASP A 197 6.36 -31.84 -27.52
N TYR A 198 6.06 -30.68 -26.97
CA TYR A 198 5.59 -30.53 -25.57
C TYR A 198 4.07 -30.61 -25.41
N SER A 199 3.29 -30.72 -26.48
CA SER A 199 1.83 -30.70 -26.45
C SER A 199 1.25 -31.64 -25.40
N HIS A 200 1.67 -32.91 -25.40
CA HIS A 200 1.14 -33.91 -24.46
C HIS A 200 1.48 -33.66 -23.01
N ILE A 201 2.70 -33.21 -22.70
CA ILE A 201 3.05 -32.89 -21.30
C ILE A 201 2.40 -31.57 -20.85
N VAL A 202 2.21 -30.59 -21.72
CA VAL A 202 1.48 -29.35 -21.45
C VAL A 202 0.04 -29.66 -21.09
N GLU A 203 -0.63 -30.58 -21.82
CA GLU A 203 -1.99 -31.05 -21.47
C GLU A 203 -2.03 -31.67 -20.07
N LYS A 204 -1.02 -32.46 -19.67
CA LYS A 204 -0.96 -33.02 -18.30
C LYS A 204 -0.74 -31.93 -17.25
N ILE A 205 0.16 -30.97 -17.52
CA ILE A 205 0.42 -29.84 -16.62
C ILE A 205 -0.85 -28.99 -16.44
N ALA A 206 -1.65 -28.82 -17.49
CA ALA A 206 -2.91 -28.08 -17.43
C ALA A 206 -3.92 -28.67 -16.46
N LEU A 207 -3.88 -30.00 -16.22
CA LEU A 207 -4.78 -30.70 -15.30
C LEU A 207 -4.35 -30.68 -13.83
N ILE A 208 -3.21 -30.05 -13.49
CA ILE A 208 -2.69 -30.02 -12.12
C ILE A 208 -3.71 -29.45 -11.12
N PRO A 209 -4.38 -28.29 -11.38
CA PRO A 209 -5.34 -27.73 -10.42
C PRO A 209 -6.53 -28.65 -10.13
N ASP A 210 -6.97 -29.45 -11.12
CA ASP A 210 -8.08 -30.37 -10.98
C ASP A 210 -7.68 -31.70 -10.32
N SER A 211 -6.38 -32.05 -10.41
CA SER A 211 -5.85 -33.34 -9.94
C SER A 211 -5.24 -33.30 -8.56
N ILE A 212 -4.75 -32.14 -8.11
CA ILE A 212 -4.02 -31.97 -6.85
C ILE A 212 -4.76 -30.92 -5.99
N PRO A 213 -5.31 -31.28 -4.83
CA PRO A 213 -5.95 -30.30 -3.93
C PRO A 213 -4.98 -29.16 -3.54
N TYR A 214 -5.51 -27.95 -3.39
CA TYR A 214 -4.72 -26.73 -3.06
C TYR A 214 -3.56 -26.50 -4.05
N ALA A 215 -3.76 -26.83 -5.33
CA ALA A 215 -2.80 -26.54 -6.38
C ALA A 215 -3.29 -25.45 -7.33
N GLY A 216 -2.35 -24.73 -7.92
CA GLY A 216 -2.61 -23.71 -8.94
C GLY A 216 -1.63 -23.84 -10.09
N LEU A 217 -2.00 -23.26 -11.24
CA LEU A 217 -1.21 -23.26 -12.45
C LEU A 217 -0.92 -21.82 -12.89
N VAL A 218 0.33 -21.58 -13.27
CA VAL A 218 0.80 -20.33 -13.87
C VAL A 218 0.98 -20.55 -15.35
N SER A 219 0.25 -19.81 -16.18
CA SER A 219 0.32 -19.92 -17.64
C SER A 219 1.61 -19.34 -18.21
N SER A 220 2.15 -19.99 -19.23
CA SER A 220 3.27 -19.50 -20.04
C SER A 220 2.82 -18.78 -21.32
N GLU A 221 1.52 -18.52 -21.47
CA GLU A 221 0.97 -17.84 -22.65
C GLU A 221 1.58 -16.46 -22.87
N GLY A 222 2.00 -16.19 -24.12
CA GLY A 222 2.62 -14.92 -24.51
C GLY A 222 4.07 -14.74 -24.07
N LEU A 223 4.69 -15.78 -23.48
CA LEU A 223 6.10 -15.75 -23.08
C LEU A 223 7.01 -16.25 -24.23
N THR A 224 8.24 -15.78 -24.22
CA THR A 224 9.25 -16.01 -25.25
C THR A 224 10.48 -16.76 -24.68
N ASN A 225 11.34 -17.25 -25.57
CA ASN A 225 12.44 -18.15 -25.26
C ASN A 225 13.79 -17.64 -25.77
N ILE A 226 14.88 -18.15 -25.20
CA ILE A 226 16.26 -17.96 -25.69
C ILE A 226 16.78 -19.12 -26.48
N ASP A 227 16.22 -20.31 -26.29
CA ASP A 227 16.54 -21.54 -26.99
C ASP A 227 15.33 -22.48 -26.98
N GLU A 228 15.50 -23.72 -27.47
CA GLU A 228 14.43 -24.70 -27.57
C GLU A 228 13.71 -24.99 -26.22
N PHE A 229 14.38 -24.79 -25.06
CA PHE A 229 13.91 -25.24 -23.76
C PHE A 229 13.66 -24.12 -22.75
N HIS A 230 14.30 -22.94 -22.91
CA HIS A 230 14.42 -21.97 -21.83
C HIS A 230 13.76 -20.64 -22.15
N PHE A 231 13.01 -20.13 -21.20
CA PHE A 231 12.47 -18.78 -21.24
C PHE A 231 13.59 -17.72 -21.25
N ASP A 232 13.35 -16.62 -21.93
CA ASP A 232 14.22 -15.45 -21.91
C ASP A 232 14.10 -14.67 -20.58
N THR A 233 14.94 -13.65 -20.39
CA THR A 233 15.02 -12.86 -19.16
C THR A 233 13.69 -12.17 -18.85
N ARG A 234 13.04 -11.55 -19.86
CA ARG A 234 11.74 -10.88 -19.69
C ARG A 234 10.66 -11.87 -19.26
N SER A 235 10.62 -13.04 -19.88
CA SER A 235 9.65 -14.09 -19.57
C SER A 235 9.87 -14.71 -18.19
N GLN A 236 11.12 -14.85 -17.74
CA GLN A 236 11.42 -15.32 -16.38
C GLN A 236 10.92 -14.32 -15.33
N ARG A 237 11.08 -13.02 -15.55
CA ARG A 237 10.51 -11.99 -14.68
C ARG A 237 8.99 -12.02 -14.67
N GLU A 238 8.38 -12.16 -15.84
CA GLU A 238 6.91 -12.24 -15.94
C GLU A 238 6.35 -13.49 -15.25
N LEU A 239 7.00 -14.66 -15.42
CA LEU A 239 6.66 -15.87 -14.67
C LEU A 239 6.73 -15.64 -13.15
N GLY A 240 7.75 -14.95 -12.66
CA GLY A 240 7.87 -14.59 -11.25
C GLY A 240 6.66 -13.82 -10.75
N LYS A 241 6.22 -12.79 -11.48
CA LYS A 241 5.02 -12.00 -11.14
C LYS A 241 3.75 -12.86 -11.15
N ARG A 242 3.59 -13.73 -12.16
CA ARG A 242 2.44 -14.63 -12.26
C ARG A 242 2.41 -15.64 -11.10
N TYR A 243 3.56 -16.16 -10.67
CA TYR A 243 3.66 -17.01 -9.47
C TYR A 243 3.23 -16.27 -8.19
N ALA A 244 3.68 -15.03 -8.01
CA ALA A 244 3.27 -14.22 -6.85
C ALA A 244 1.76 -13.99 -6.83
N LYS A 245 1.17 -13.61 -7.96
CA LYS A 245 -0.28 -13.45 -8.11
C LYS A 245 -1.03 -14.74 -7.79
N LYS A 246 -0.58 -15.88 -8.33
CA LYS A 246 -1.24 -17.18 -8.10
C LYS A 246 -1.17 -17.61 -6.62
N TYR A 247 -0.06 -17.34 -5.94
CA TYR A 247 0.04 -17.60 -4.49
C TYR A 247 -1.00 -16.79 -3.72
N LEU A 248 -1.15 -15.50 -3.99
CA LEU A 248 -2.13 -14.66 -3.30
C LEU A 248 -3.58 -15.13 -3.53
N GLU A 249 -3.89 -15.60 -4.75
CA GLU A 249 -5.20 -16.16 -5.08
C GLU A 249 -5.50 -17.44 -4.27
N LEU A 250 -4.50 -18.32 -4.09
CA LEU A 250 -4.67 -19.61 -3.40
C LEU A 250 -4.62 -19.51 -1.89
N SER A 251 -3.80 -18.62 -1.36
CA SER A 251 -3.62 -18.45 0.08
C SER A 251 -4.67 -17.55 0.73
N GLU A 252 -5.56 -16.94 -0.05
CA GLU A 252 -6.49 -15.90 0.39
C GLU A 252 -5.79 -14.73 1.11
N GLU A 253 -4.48 -14.59 0.88
CA GLU A 253 -3.69 -13.50 1.43
C GLU A 253 -4.15 -12.15 0.85
N LYS A 254 -4.45 -11.22 1.72
CA LYS A 254 -4.86 -9.87 1.30
C LYS A 254 -3.64 -9.09 0.84
N VAL A 255 -3.72 -8.59 -0.37
CA VAL A 255 -2.76 -7.60 -0.88
C VAL A 255 -2.76 -6.40 0.06
N SER A 256 -1.57 -5.91 0.43
CA SER A 256 -1.47 -4.77 1.34
C SER A 256 -2.23 -3.55 0.81
N ARG A 257 -2.76 -2.72 1.72
CA ARG A 257 -3.50 -1.50 1.35
C ARG A 257 -2.65 -0.60 0.46
N LEU A 258 -1.36 -0.47 0.74
CA LEU A 258 -0.43 0.32 -0.07
C LEU A 258 -0.37 -0.14 -1.53
N VAL A 259 -0.34 -1.46 -1.77
CA VAL A 259 -0.32 -2.01 -3.15
C VAL A 259 -1.62 -1.70 -3.87
N GLN A 260 -2.77 -1.78 -3.19
CA GLN A 260 -4.06 -1.41 -3.76
C GLN A 260 -4.09 0.08 -4.17
N ILE A 261 -3.58 0.97 -3.31
CA ILE A 261 -3.48 2.40 -3.60
C ILE A 261 -2.55 2.66 -4.79
N ARG A 262 -1.38 2.03 -4.80
CA ARG A 262 -0.42 2.17 -5.90
C ARG A 262 -0.98 1.66 -7.23
N SER A 263 -1.70 0.53 -7.24
CA SER A 263 -2.31 0.03 -8.47
C SER A 263 -3.28 1.04 -9.09
N LYS A 264 -4.04 1.75 -8.27
CA LYS A 264 -4.93 2.84 -8.72
C LYS A 264 -4.14 4.05 -9.21
N LEU A 265 -3.12 4.46 -8.48
CA LEU A 265 -2.28 5.61 -8.82
C LEU A 265 -1.49 5.40 -10.12
N PHE A 266 -1.08 4.17 -10.45
CA PHE A 266 -0.35 3.85 -11.67
C PHE A 266 -1.25 3.46 -12.85
N GLU A 267 -2.59 3.52 -12.68
CA GLU A 267 -3.58 3.30 -13.74
C GLU A 267 -4.21 4.64 -14.19
N PRO A 268 -3.68 5.30 -15.24
CA PRO A 268 -4.11 6.64 -15.65
C PRO A 268 -5.59 6.73 -16.07
N ASN A 269 -6.20 5.60 -16.41
CA ASN A 269 -7.62 5.51 -16.79
C ASN A 269 -8.53 5.14 -15.61
N SER A 270 -7.97 5.01 -14.40
CA SER A 270 -8.78 4.74 -13.21
C SER A 270 -9.81 5.86 -13.02
N LYS A 271 -11.07 5.45 -12.80
CA LYS A 271 -12.16 6.37 -12.46
C LYS A 271 -12.35 6.52 -10.96
N GLU A 272 -11.60 5.75 -10.17
CA GLU A 272 -11.64 5.85 -8.72
C GLU A 272 -10.91 7.12 -8.28
N VAL A 273 -11.53 7.87 -7.38
CA VAL A 273 -10.93 9.07 -6.80
C VAL A 273 -10.13 8.69 -5.55
N LEU A 274 -8.85 9.01 -5.56
CA LEU A 274 -7.97 8.84 -4.40
C LEU A 274 -8.14 10.04 -3.44
N VAL A 275 -8.20 9.75 -2.15
CA VAL A 275 -8.37 10.75 -1.09
C VAL A 275 -7.05 11.01 -0.39
N ALA A 276 -6.61 12.27 -0.39
CA ALA A 276 -5.43 12.73 0.33
C ALA A 276 -5.84 13.57 1.55
N ALA A 277 -5.39 13.18 2.75
CA ALA A 277 -5.62 13.93 3.98
C ALA A 277 -4.47 14.94 4.18
N HIS A 278 -4.79 16.23 4.22
CA HIS A 278 -3.84 17.33 4.44
C HIS A 278 -3.35 17.33 5.88
N ARG A 279 -2.04 17.21 6.11
CA ARG A 279 -1.36 17.10 7.42
C ARG A 279 -1.92 16.00 8.32
N GLY A 280 -2.47 14.93 7.71
CA GLY A 280 -3.21 13.88 8.40
C GLY A 280 -4.62 14.30 8.82
N ASP A 281 -5.18 13.65 9.83
CA ASP A 281 -6.48 14.04 10.44
C ASP A 281 -6.27 15.13 11.51
N TRP A 282 -5.84 16.31 11.07
CA TRP A 282 -5.51 17.40 11.97
C TRP A 282 -6.71 17.99 12.73
N ARG A 283 -7.93 17.71 12.30
CA ARG A 283 -9.14 18.17 12.98
C ARG A 283 -9.41 17.40 14.28
N ASN A 284 -8.96 16.16 14.35
CA ASN A 284 -9.13 15.30 15.53
C ASN A 284 -7.81 15.03 16.27
N ALA A 285 -6.66 15.39 15.68
CA ALA A 285 -5.33 15.26 16.28
C ALA A 285 -4.48 16.51 16.02
N CYS A 286 -3.23 16.53 16.45
CA CYS A 286 -2.31 17.61 16.06
C CYS A 286 -1.90 17.45 14.59
N GLU A 287 -1.86 18.54 13.81
CA GLU A 287 -1.33 18.50 12.45
C GLU A 287 0.09 17.95 12.43
N ASN A 288 0.44 17.19 11.38
CA ASN A 288 1.77 16.63 11.23
C ASN A 288 2.23 15.74 12.41
N SER A 289 1.29 15.10 13.11
CA SER A 289 1.58 14.13 14.19
C SER A 289 1.42 12.68 13.71
N LEU A 290 2.02 11.73 14.42
CA LEU A 290 1.81 10.30 14.15
C LEU A 290 0.35 9.91 14.35
N GLU A 291 -0.30 10.47 15.36
CA GLU A 291 -1.72 10.27 15.66
C GLU A 291 -2.61 10.73 14.50
N ALA A 292 -2.31 11.89 13.90
CA ALA A 292 -3.05 12.38 12.73
C ALA A 292 -2.87 11.46 11.52
N ILE A 293 -1.66 10.90 11.32
CA ILE A 293 -1.40 9.90 10.29
C ILE A 293 -2.18 8.60 10.57
N GLU A 294 -2.15 8.11 11.81
CA GLU A 294 -2.86 6.88 12.20
C GLU A 294 -4.38 7.02 12.07
N ASN A 295 -4.95 8.15 12.49
CA ASN A 295 -6.37 8.45 12.33
C ASN A 295 -6.77 8.45 10.84
N ALA A 296 -5.98 9.10 9.99
CA ALA A 296 -6.21 9.12 8.54
C ALA A 296 -6.15 7.71 7.92
N ILE A 297 -5.21 6.87 8.37
CA ILE A 297 -5.14 5.46 7.97
C ILE A 297 -6.40 4.70 8.38
N GLN A 298 -6.88 4.89 9.63
CA GLN A 298 -8.09 4.24 10.13
C GLN A 298 -9.35 4.67 9.39
N MET A 299 -9.44 5.94 8.95
CA MET A 299 -10.51 6.42 8.08
C MET A 299 -10.51 5.75 6.70
N GLY A 300 -9.39 5.20 6.27
CA GLY A 300 -9.22 4.55 4.97
C GLY A 300 -8.85 5.51 3.84
N VAL A 301 -8.14 6.61 4.13
CA VAL A 301 -7.57 7.49 3.10
C VAL A 301 -6.52 6.74 2.28
N ASP A 302 -6.26 7.22 1.07
CA ASP A 302 -5.26 6.63 0.17
C ASP A 302 -3.89 7.29 0.35
N ILE A 303 -3.85 8.58 0.66
CA ILE A 303 -2.64 9.37 0.78
C ILE A 303 -2.74 10.24 2.04
N VAL A 304 -1.65 10.42 2.77
CA VAL A 304 -1.53 11.42 3.82
C VAL A 304 -0.46 12.41 3.40
N GLU A 305 -0.83 13.67 3.34
CA GLU A 305 0.15 14.73 3.10
C GLU A 305 0.76 15.17 4.43
N ILE A 306 2.09 15.42 4.43
CA ILE A 306 2.88 15.89 5.56
C ILE A 306 3.96 16.86 5.11
N ASP A 307 4.30 17.81 5.97
CA ASP A 307 5.31 18.84 5.72
C ASP A 307 6.65 18.53 6.38
N LEU A 308 7.75 18.79 5.70
CA LEU A 308 9.10 18.58 6.23
C LEU A 308 9.79 19.88 6.64
N ALA A 309 10.54 19.79 7.72
CA ALA A 309 11.53 20.78 8.14
C ALA A 309 12.79 20.06 8.63
N ARG A 310 13.91 20.78 8.74
CA ARG A 310 15.19 20.22 9.17
C ARG A 310 15.68 20.86 10.46
N THR A 311 16.18 20.03 11.38
CA THR A 311 16.77 20.47 12.63
C THR A 311 18.21 20.97 12.44
N LYS A 312 18.77 21.64 13.45
CA LYS A 312 20.17 22.12 13.48
C LYS A 312 21.19 21.00 13.23
N ASP A 313 20.95 19.83 13.79
CA ASP A 313 21.79 18.63 13.66
C ASP A 313 21.37 17.71 12.49
N GLY A 314 20.61 18.27 11.54
CA GLY A 314 20.35 17.68 10.23
C GLY A 314 19.23 16.66 10.14
N HIS A 315 18.44 16.43 11.18
CA HIS A 315 17.32 15.49 11.14
C HIS A 315 16.08 16.09 10.47
N LEU A 316 15.37 15.28 9.68
CA LEU A 316 14.08 15.67 9.10
C LEU A 316 12.94 15.38 10.08
N ILE A 317 12.14 16.40 10.33
CA ILE A 317 10.98 16.39 11.24
C ILE A 317 9.73 16.82 10.50
N LEU A 318 8.55 16.54 11.08
CA LEU A 318 7.28 17.00 10.54
C LEU A 318 6.91 18.35 11.12
N LEU A 319 6.89 19.39 10.29
CA LEU A 319 6.51 20.76 10.67
C LEU A 319 6.17 21.59 9.43
N HIS A 320 4.97 22.23 9.45
CA HIS A 320 4.56 23.09 8.34
C HIS A 320 5.22 24.46 8.38
N ASP A 321 5.19 25.12 9.53
CA ASP A 321 5.61 26.52 9.67
C ASP A 321 7.13 26.68 9.66
N LYS A 322 7.58 27.87 9.34
CA LYS A 322 8.99 28.22 9.45
C LYS A 322 9.49 28.30 10.88
N THR A 323 8.58 28.33 11.85
CA THR A 323 8.89 28.40 13.30
C THR A 323 8.08 27.37 14.09
N LEU A 324 8.53 27.07 15.30
CA LEU A 324 7.93 26.10 16.23
C LEU A 324 6.70 26.66 16.97
N ASP A 325 6.47 27.96 16.91
CA ASP A 325 5.62 28.73 17.83
C ASP A 325 4.14 28.33 17.80
N ARG A 326 3.56 28.13 16.61
CA ARG A 326 2.12 27.87 16.48
C ARG A 326 1.77 26.44 16.90
N THR A 327 2.53 25.46 16.42
CA THR A 327 2.16 24.04 16.54
C THR A 327 2.86 23.31 17.67
N THR A 328 3.79 23.97 18.40
CA THR A 328 4.54 23.37 19.50
C THR A 328 4.59 24.23 20.76
N THR A 329 5.16 23.70 21.83
CA THR A 329 5.47 24.45 23.06
C THR A 329 6.80 25.20 23.00
N GLY A 330 7.54 25.06 21.89
CA GLY A 330 8.78 25.79 21.63
C GLY A 330 8.56 27.07 20.86
N ASN A 331 9.63 27.77 20.54
CA ASN A 331 9.66 28.99 19.74
C ASN A 331 10.91 29.02 18.84
N GLY A 332 10.92 29.93 17.87
CA GLY A 332 12.04 30.09 16.93
C GLY A 332 12.02 29.04 15.81
N LYS A 333 13.11 29.00 15.04
CA LYS A 333 13.20 28.15 13.85
C LYS A 333 13.65 26.73 14.19
N PRO A 334 13.15 25.68 13.52
CA PRO A 334 13.59 24.31 13.78
C PRO A 334 15.10 24.12 13.51
N GLU A 335 15.67 24.84 12.55
CA GLU A 335 17.09 24.81 12.20
C GLU A 335 18.04 25.41 13.28
N ASP A 336 17.49 26.09 14.29
CA ASP A 336 18.25 26.58 15.43
C ASP A 336 18.31 25.58 16.59
N HIS A 337 17.52 24.50 16.54
CA HIS A 337 17.37 23.51 17.59
C HIS A 337 17.82 22.10 17.12
N THR A 338 18.44 21.36 18.03
CA THR A 338 18.76 19.94 17.83
C THR A 338 17.49 19.07 17.88
N LEU A 339 17.56 17.87 17.32
CA LEU A 339 16.45 16.90 17.43
C LEU A 339 16.08 16.62 18.89
N ALA A 340 17.06 16.51 19.79
CA ALA A 340 16.83 16.25 21.20
C ALA A 340 15.99 17.38 21.86
N GLU A 341 16.31 18.64 21.57
CA GLU A 341 15.54 19.80 22.04
C GLU A 341 14.13 19.80 21.47
N ILE A 342 13.95 19.54 20.19
CA ILE A 342 12.62 19.47 19.55
C ILE A 342 11.79 18.30 20.11
N LYS A 343 12.38 17.13 20.36
CA LYS A 343 11.70 15.99 20.97
C LYS A 343 11.28 16.21 22.43
N ALA A 344 11.86 17.19 23.12
CA ALA A 344 11.42 17.62 24.45
C ALA A 344 10.12 18.45 24.40
N LEU A 345 9.82 19.07 23.25
CA LEU A 345 8.60 19.87 23.06
C LEU A 345 7.34 19.00 23.00
N ARG A 346 6.19 19.65 23.14
CA ARG A 346 4.87 19.05 22.92
C ARG A 346 4.16 19.75 21.77
N LEU A 347 3.41 18.98 21.00
CA LEU A 347 2.53 19.55 19.99
C LEU A 347 1.34 20.24 20.63
N ARG A 348 0.83 21.26 19.94
CA ARG A 348 -0.44 21.93 20.21
C ARG A 348 -1.48 21.47 19.19
N ASN A 349 -2.71 21.27 19.62
CA ASN A 349 -3.82 21.00 18.72
C ASN A 349 -4.29 22.27 17.98
N GLY A 350 -5.28 22.16 17.10
CA GLY A 350 -5.85 23.27 16.34
C GLY A 350 -6.42 24.43 17.19
N CYS A 351 -6.73 24.16 18.47
CA CYS A 351 -7.15 25.17 19.45
C CYS A 351 -5.97 25.74 20.28
N HIS A 352 -4.73 25.53 19.88
CA HIS A 352 -3.50 25.90 20.56
C HIS A 352 -3.29 25.29 21.95
N ILE A 353 -4.05 24.25 22.32
CA ILE A 353 -3.92 23.56 23.60
C ILE A 353 -2.75 22.58 23.51
N LYS A 354 -1.85 22.63 24.52
CA LYS A 354 -0.74 21.69 24.67
C LYS A 354 -1.26 20.28 24.87
N THR A 355 -0.71 19.34 24.08
CA THR A 355 -1.03 17.91 24.15
C THR A 355 0.11 17.09 24.77
N ILE A 356 -0.07 15.78 24.83
CA ILE A 356 0.99 14.82 25.22
C ILE A 356 1.90 14.43 24.06
N TYR A 357 1.52 14.75 22.82
CA TYR A 357 2.21 14.33 21.60
C TYR A 357 3.50 15.12 21.36
N LYS A 358 4.43 14.48 20.66
CA LYS A 358 5.74 15.05 20.33
C LYS A 358 5.85 15.30 18.82
N VAL A 359 6.75 16.19 18.44
CA VAL A 359 7.09 16.41 17.02
C VAL A 359 7.71 15.12 16.45
N PRO A 360 7.13 14.54 15.39
CA PRO A 360 7.69 13.34 14.77
C PRO A 360 8.91 13.63 13.89
N THR A 361 9.75 12.62 13.72
CA THR A 361 10.72 12.59 12.61
C THR A 361 10.08 12.00 11.35
N LEU A 362 10.66 12.26 10.19
CA LEU A 362 10.25 11.61 8.95
C LEU A 362 10.39 10.08 9.05
N GLU A 363 11.44 9.56 9.69
CA GLU A 363 11.63 8.12 9.88
C GLU A 363 10.46 7.47 10.64
N GLU A 364 10.00 8.10 11.73
CA GLU A 364 8.82 7.64 12.49
C GLU A 364 7.55 7.64 11.63
N ALA A 365 7.32 8.69 10.83
CA ALA A 365 6.17 8.78 9.93
C ALA A 365 6.20 7.71 8.84
N LEU A 366 7.35 7.48 8.21
CA LEU A 366 7.56 6.44 7.21
C LEU A 366 7.24 5.04 7.75
N LEU A 367 7.72 4.73 8.95
CA LEU A 367 7.46 3.44 9.60
C LEU A 367 5.98 3.28 10.00
N THR A 368 5.32 4.35 10.43
CA THR A 368 3.88 4.36 10.76
C THR A 368 3.01 4.08 9.53
N ALA A 369 3.35 4.68 8.39
CA ALA A 369 2.61 4.57 7.14
C ALA A 369 2.90 3.27 6.35
N LYS A 370 4.01 2.59 6.64
CA LYS A 370 4.52 1.44 5.88
C LYS A 370 3.47 0.36 5.66
N GLY A 371 3.21 0.03 4.38
CA GLY A 371 2.24 -0.98 3.95
C GLY A 371 0.76 -0.55 4.02
N LYS A 372 0.45 0.63 4.57
CA LYS A 372 -0.92 1.03 4.89
C LYS A 372 -1.44 2.17 4.01
N VAL A 373 -0.62 3.19 3.75
CA VAL A 373 -1.02 4.44 3.08
C VAL A 373 0.18 5.03 2.35
N MET A 374 -0.02 5.86 1.31
CA MET A 374 1.06 6.65 0.73
C MET A 374 1.25 7.96 1.50
N LEU A 375 2.47 8.49 1.48
CA LEU A 375 2.79 9.81 2.03
C LEU A 375 3.12 10.79 0.89
N ASN A 376 2.45 11.93 0.85
CA ASN A 376 2.80 13.07 0.02
C ASN A 376 3.67 14.02 0.85
N LEU A 377 4.95 14.12 0.50
CA LEU A 377 5.94 14.87 1.27
C LEU A 377 6.08 16.29 0.71
N ASP A 378 5.47 17.29 1.37
CA ASP A 378 5.70 18.70 1.03
C ASP A 378 7.08 19.15 1.53
N LYS A 379 7.75 20.05 0.76
CA LYS A 379 9.11 20.54 1.00
C LYS A 379 10.22 19.48 0.93
N ALA A 380 9.89 18.22 0.60
CA ALA A 380 10.87 17.15 0.49
C ALA A 380 11.90 17.38 -0.63
N PHE A 381 11.53 18.14 -1.66
CA PHE A 381 12.40 18.44 -2.80
C PHE A 381 13.68 19.16 -2.38
N ASP A 382 13.64 20.01 -1.35
CA ASP A 382 14.77 20.73 -0.81
C ASP A 382 15.78 19.81 -0.08
N TYR A 383 15.36 18.58 0.25
CA TYR A 383 16.12 17.57 0.99
C TYR A 383 16.16 16.23 0.26
N PHE A 384 16.04 16.21 -1.07
CA PHE A 384 15.75 15.00 -1.88
C PHE A 384 16.68 13.84 -1.55
N ASP A 385 18.00 14.03 -1.61
CA ASP A 385 18.98 12.96 -1.35
C ASP A 385 18.85 12.42 0.08
N GLN A 386 18.68 13.29 1.09
CA GLN A 386 18.51 12.89 2.48
C GLN A 386 17.20 12.12 2.71
N VAL A 387 16.11 12.55 2.06
CA VAL A 387 14.84 11.81 2.08
C VAL A 387 15.03 10.43 1.46
N TYR A 388 15.68 10.36 0.30
CA TYR A 388 15.91 9.10 -0.40
C TYR A 388 16.74 8.09 0.43
N GLU A 389 17.78 8.55 1.12
CA GLU A 389 18.57 7.72 2.04
C GLU A 389 17.70 7.13 3.17
N LEU A 390 16.78 7.93 3.74
CA LEU A 390 15.84 7.44 4.74
C LEU A 390 14.85 6.43 4.17
N LEU A 391 14.38 6.63 2.94
CA LEU A 391 13.49 5.69 2.27
C LEU A 391 14.16 4.33 2.04
N GLU A 392 15.42 4.30 1.62
CA GLU A 392 16.19 3.06 1.47
C GLU A 392 16.42 2.39 2.83
N LYS A 393 16.84 3.15 3.85
CA LYS A 393 17.05 2.66 5.20
C LYS A 393 15.80 1.99 5.79
N THR A 394 14.62 2.57 5.57
CA THR A 394 13.36 2.07 6.13
C THR A 394 12.66 1.06 5.22
N GLY A 395 13.11 0.89 3.97
CA GLY A 395 12.45 0.07 2.95
C GLY A 395 11.07 0.62 2.58
N THR A 396 10.99 1.94 2.32
CA THR A 396 9.74 2.67 2.04
C THR A 396 9.82 3.51 0.76
N THR A 397 10.72 3.20 -0.15
CA THR A 397 10.89 3.92 -1.44
C THR A 397 9.60 3.96 -2.27
N ASN A 398 8.79 2.90 -2.19
CA ASN A 398 7.52 2.79 -2.91
C ASN A 398 6.33 3.48 -2.21
N LEU A 399 6.55 4.14 -1.07
CA LEU A 399 5.49 4.69 -0.22
C LEU A 399 5.25 6.17 -0.47
N VAL A 400 6.22 6.91 -1.03
CA VAL A 400 6.19 8.37 -1.04
C VAL A 400 5.90 8.98 -2.40
N ILE A 401 5.27 10.15 -2.35
CA ILE A 401 5.15 11.11 -3.44
C ILE A 401 5.97 12.33 -3.05
N MET A 402 6.93 12.73 -3.88
CA MET A 402 7.73 13.94 -3.71
C MET A 402 7.28 14.97 -4.75
N LYS A 403 7.08 16.21 -4.36
CA LYS A 403 6.50 17.23 -5.24
C LYS A 403 7.35 18.49 -5.35
N SER A 404 7.33 19.12 -6.54
CA SER A 404 7.97 20.40 -6.80
C SER A 404 7.35 21.07 -8.02
N ASN A 405 7.62 22.38 -8.17
CA ASN A 405 7.35 23.14 -9.40
C ASN A 405 8.64 23.42 -10.19
N ALA A 406 9.76 22.74 -9.87
CA ALA A 406 11.02 22.86 -10.61
C ALA A 406 10.86 22.44 -12.08
N PRO A 407 11.58 23.08 -13.03
CA PRO A 407 11.52 22.71 -14.44
C PRO A 407 11.78 21.23 -14.69
N ALA A 408 11.04 20.62 -15.63
CA ALA A 408 11.11 19.18 -15.88
C ALA A 408 12.51 18.66 -16.23
N GLU A 409 13.28 19.44 -17.01
CA GLU A 409 14.65 19.06 -17.40
C GLU A 409 15.62 19.14 -16.21
N ASP A 410 15.43 20.09 -15.28
CA ASP A 410 16.23 20.20 -14.06
C ASP A 410 15.96 19.00 -13.13
N VAL A 411 14.70 18.66 -12.92
CA VAL A 411 14.32 17.47 -12.14
C VAL A 411 14.95 16.20 -12.73
N LYS A 412 14.88 16.05 -14.06
CA LYS A 412 15.46 14.88 -14.74
C LYS A 412 16.98 14.86 -14.66
N ARG A 413 17.64 16.01 -14.80
CA ARG A 413 19.11 16.13 -14.70
C ARG A 413 19.60 15.79 -13.28
N ASP A 414 18.97 16.37 -12.26
CA ASP A 414 19.48 16.32 -10.90
C ASP A 414 19.03 15.07 -10.14
N TYR A 415 17.82 14.60 -10.40
CA TYR A 415 17.18 13.49 -9.66
C TYR A 415 16.73 12.31 -10.55
N GLY A 416 17.05 12.31 -11.84
CA GLY A 416 16.62 11.29 -12.80
C GLY A 416 16.90 9.85 -12.35
N LYS A 417 18.01 9.63 -11.63
CA LYS A 417 18.42 8.32 -11.06
C LYS A 417 17.45 7.76 -10.00
N TYR A 418 16.53 8.56 -9.49
CA TYR A 418 15.58 8.17 -8.44
C TYR A 418 14.13 8.04 -8.96
N LEU A 419 13.83 8.55 -10.17
CA LEU A 419 12.45 8.70 -10.66
C LEU A 419 11.77 7.36 -11.01
N ASP A 420 12.54 6.29 -11.15
CA ASP A 420 12.05 4.92 -11.30
C ASP A 420 11.71 4.24 -9.95
N LYS A 421 12.16 4.82 -8.84
CA LYS A 421 12.04 4.28 -7.48
C LYS A 421 11.03 5.02 -6.61
N VAL A 422 10.91 6.34 -6.78
CA VAL A 422 9.95 7.18 -6.04
C VAL A 422 8.99 7.87 -7.00
N VAL A 423 7.78 8.16 -6.53
CA VAL A 423 6.83 8.96 -7.31
C VAL A 423 7.20 10.42 -7.19
N PHE A 424 7.46 11.07 -8.32
CA PHE A 424 7.61 12.52 -8.40
C PHE A 424 6.37 13.14 -9.02
N MET A 425 5.77 14.13 -8.36
CA MET A 425 4.57 14.83 -8.78
C MET A 425 4.87 16.32 -9.03
N PRO A 426 4.79 16.79 -10.28
CA PRO A 426 4.88 18.21 -10.60
C PRO A 426 3.69 19.00 -10.04
N LYS A 427 3.94 20.28 -9.69
CA LYS A 427 2.88 21.26 -9.36
C LYS A 427 2.79 22.30 -10.48
N VAL A 428 1.59 22.61 -10.92
CA VAL A 428 1.32 23.61 -11.97
C VAL A 428 0.26 24.59 -11.48
N ASN A 429 0.62 25.87 -11.45
CA ASN A 429 -0.34 26.94 -11.21
C ASN A 429 -0.94 27.37 -12.56
N LEU A 430 -2.24 27.15 -12.75
CA LEU A 430 -2.94 27.43 -14.00
C LEU A 430 -3.23 28.94 -14.22
N ASP A 431 -2.93 29.78 -13.24
CA ASP A 431 -3.03 31.24 -13.38
C ASP A 431 -1.74 31.85 -13.96
N GLU A 432 -0.68 31.04 -14.16
CA GLU A 432 0.57 31.49 -14.79
C GLU A 432 0.47 31.41 -16.33
N GLU A 433 1.02 32.41 -17.02
CA GLU A 433 0.98 32.52 -18.50
C GLU A 433 1.59 31.28 -19.19
N ASP A 434 2.59 30.65 -18.59
CA ASP A 434 3.31 29.51 -19.15
C ASP A 434 2.83 28.15 -18.63
N ALA A 435 1.69 28.09 -17.96
CA ALA A 435 1.15 26.88 -17.36
C ALA A 435 1.02 25.70 -18.35
N VAL A 436 0.47 25.94 -19.53
CA VAL A 436 0.30 24.90 -20.56
C VAL A 436 1.66 24.41 -21.10
N ARG A 437 2.63 25.29 -21.23
CA ARG A 437 4.01 24.93 -21.63
C ARG A 437 4.64 24.03 -20.57
N LYS A 438 4.60 24.43 -19.29
CA LYS A 438 5.11 23.63 -18.16
C LYS A 438 4.45 22.26 -18.11
N LEU A 439 3.12 22.20 -18.24
CA LEU A 439 2.38 20.95 -18.29
C LEU A 439 2.89 20.01 -19.39
N ASN A 440 3.03 20.51 -20.61
CA ASN A 440 3.50 19.71 -21.74
C ASN A 440 4.96 19.25 -21.54
N ASP A 441 5.82 20.08 -20.97
CA ASP A 441 7.18 19.71 -20.64
C ASP A 441 7.24 18.59 -19.59
N TYR A 442 6.44 18.65 -18.54
CA TYR A 442 6.34 17.55 -17.55
C TYR A 442 5.86 16.25 -18.19
N LEU A 443 4.81 16.29 -19.00
CA LEU A 443 4.28 15.10 -19.68
C LEU A 443 5.30 14.49 -20.66
N ARG A 444 6.07 15.30 -21.35
CA ARG A 444 7.08 14.86 -22.31
C ARG A 444 8.32 14.27 -21.63
N VAL A 445 8.84 14.97 -20.61
CA VAL A 445 10.16 14.68 -20.02
C VAL A 445 10.09 13.66 -18.89
N LEU A 446 9.09 13.82 -17.97
CA LEU A 446 9.00 13.04 -16.74
C LEU A 446 7.93 11.97 -16.79
N LYS A 447 6.89 12.15 -17.61
CA LYS A 447 5.72 11.25 -17.69
C LYS A 447 5.17 10.92 -16.30
N PRO A 448 4.81 11.93 -15.48
CA PRO A 448 4.42 11.72 -14.10
C PRO A 448 3.10 10.96 -14.00
N VAL A 449 2.91 10.20 -12.93
CA VAL A 449 1.66 9.48 -12.67
C VAL A 449 0.53 10.40 -12.23
N ALA A 450 0.86 11.53 -11.61
CA ALA A 450 -0.08 12.57 -11.19
C ALA A 450 0.56 13.96 -11.33
N ILE A 451 -0.27 14.99 -11.53
CA ILE A 451 0.12 16.40 -11.51
C ILE A 451 -0.85 17.16 -10.59
N GLU A 452 -0.30 17.93 -9.64
CA GLU A 452 -1.06 18.82 -8.76
C GLU A 452 -1.30 20.17 -9.47
N PHE A 453 -2.58 20.54 -9.60
CA PHE A 453 -2.98 21.80 -10.22
C PHE A 453 -3.58 22.75 -9.21
N LYS A 454 -3.35 24.04 -9.45
CA LYS A 454 -3.93 25.15 -8.69
C LYS A 454 -4.49 26.19 -9.66
N PHE A 455 -5.67 26.78 -9.34
CA PHE A 455 -6.25 27.93 -10.01
C PHE A 455 -7.13 28.71 -9.03
N ALA A 456 -7.09 30.05 -9.11
CA ALA A 456 -7.74 30.90 -8.11
C ALA A 456 -9.22 31.17 -8.41
N HIS A 457 -9.62 31.21 -9.68
CA HIS A 457 -10.97 31.65 -10.08
C HIS A 457 -11.62 30.67 -11.04
N ASP A 458 -12.90 30.37 -10.81
CA ASP A 458 -13.72 29.48 -11.64
C ASP A 458 -13.90 29.98 -13.10
N THR A 459 -13.62 31.25 -13.34
CA THR A 459 -13.58 31.84 -14.67
C THR A 459 -12.36 31.45 -15.50
N ASN A 460 -11.36 30.79 -14.92
CA ASN A 460 -10.19 30.29 -15.64
C ASN A 460 -10.60 29.13 -16.56
N PRO A 461 -10.40 29.21 -17.90
CA PRO A 461 -10.78 28.13 -18.80
C PRO A 461 -9.80 26.94 -18.80
N LEU A 462 -8.57 27.13 -18.32
CA LEU A 462 -7.49 26.12 -18.41
C LEU A 462 -7.79 24.80 -17.71
N PRO A 463 -8.50 24.72 -16.57
CA PRO A 463 -8.86 23.44 -15.96
C PRO A 463 -9.61 22.48 -16.91
N TYR A 464 -10.47 22.99 -17.78
CA TYR A 464 -11.17 22.19 -18.80
C TYR A 464 -10.24 21.72 -19.93
N GLU A 465 -9.23 22.50 -20.28
CA GLU A 465 -8.21 22.10 -21.25
C GLU A 465 -7.28 21.05 -20.64
N VAL A 466 -6.87 21.22 -19.38
CA VAL A 466 -6.09 20.27 -18.62
C VAL A 466 -6.76 18.90 -18.59
N LYS A 467 -8.07 18.82 -18.33
CA LYS A 467 -8.84 17.56 -18.39
C LYS A 467 -8.65 16.83 -19.72
N LYS A 468 -8.65 17.55 -20.84
CA LYS A 468 -8.45 16.96 -22.19
C LYS A 468 -7.00 16.53 -22.41
N ILE A 469 -6.04 17.35 -21.99
CA ILE A 469 -4.60 17.08 -22.15
C ILE A 469 -4.17 15.86 -21.34
N MET A 470 -4.69 15.72 -20.12
CA MET A 470 -4.31 14.69 -19.15
C MET A 470 -4.96 13.33 -19.41
N ALA A 471 -6.06 13.28 -20.19
CA ALA A 471 -6.84 12.07 -20.43
C ALA A 471 -5.97 10.88 -20.87
N GLY A 472 -5.97 9.81 -20.08
CA GLY A 472 -5.20 8.58 -20.32
C GLY A 472 -3.69 8.70 -20.15
N LYS A 473 -3.18 9.82 -19.61
CA LYS A 473 -1.74 10.04 -19.45
C LYS A 473 -1.30 10.14 -17.99
N SER A 474 -2.09 10.79 -17.14
CA SER A 474 -1.71 11.08 -15.77
C SER A 474 -2.94 11.50 -14.95
N HIS A 475 -2.90 11.33 -13.64
CA HIS A 475 -3.95 11.75 -12.73
C HIS A 475 -3.98 13.28 -12.55
N ILE A 476 -5.16 13.81 -12.33
CA ILE A 476 -5.41 15.22 -12.00
C ILE A 476 -5.62 15.32 -10.49
N TRP A 477 -4.77 16.09 -9.81
CA TRP A 477 -4.84 16.37 -8.39
C TRP A 477 -5.25 17.81 -8.14
N TYR A 478 -6.29 18.04 -7.33
CA TYR A 478 -6.66 19.35 -6.78
C TYR A 478 -6.67 19.33 -5.26
N ASN A 479 -6.36 20.51 -4.68
CA ASN A 479 -6.45 20.76 -3.24
C ASN A 479 -7.72 21.56 -2.96
N THR A 480 -8.55 21.08 -2.03
CA THR A 480 -9.82 21.72 -1.64
C THR A 480 -9.71 22.55 -0.36
N LEU A 481 -8.48 22.98 -0.01
CA LEU A 481 -8.14 23.57 1.28
C LEU A 481 -8.59 25.02 1.43
N TRP A 482 -8.51 25.81 0.38
CA TRP A 482 -8.87 27.22 0.31
C TRP A 482 -9.54 27.54 -1.03
N ASP A 483 -10.38 28.57 -1.05
CA ASP A 483 -11.10 29.06 -2.23
C ASP A 483 -10.19 29.32 -3.45
N THR A 484 -8.98 29.83 -3.21
CA THR A 484 -7.99 30.14 -4.27
C THR A 484 -7.17 28.93 -4.75
N HIS A 485 -7.47 27.73 -4.27
CA HIS A 485 -6.75 26.52 -4.72
C HIS A 485 -7.46 25.80 -5.88
N ALA A 486 -8.78 25.86 -5.91
CA ALA A 486 -9.61 25.15 -6.89
C ALA A 486 -10.83 25.99 -7.35
N GLY A 487 -10.63 27.30 -7.55
CA GLY A 487 -11.64 28.20 -8.09
C GLY A 487 -12.90 28.36 -7.22
N GLY A 488 -12.78 28.24 -5.89
CA GLY A 488 -13.91 28.29 -4.96
C GLY A 488 -14.63 26.95 -4.74
N HIS A 489 -14.16 25.85 -5.36
CA HIS A 489 -14.69 24.49 -5.14
C HIS A 489 -13.94 23.79 -4.00
N ASP A 490 -13.88 24.44 -2.86
CA ASP A 490 -13.13 24.02 -1.67
C ASP A 490 -13.98 23.17 -0.69
N ASP A 491 -13.40 22.87 0.46
CA ASP A 491 -14.05 22.11 1.54
C ASP A 491 -15.28 22.83 2.10
N ASP A 492 -15.28 24.17 2.19
CA ASP A 492 -16.40 24.95 2.71
C ASP A 492 -17.54 25.00 1.68
N CYS A 493 -17.25 25.16 0.39
CA CYS A 493 -18.20 24.96 -0.68
C CYS A 493 -18.82 23.56 -0.65
N SER A 494 -18.00 22.54 -0.40
CA SER A 494 -18.45 21.14 -0.30
C SER A 494 -19.33 20.89 0.92
N LEU A 495 -19.12 21.58 2.05
CA LEU A 495 -20.03 21.53 3.20
C LEU A 495 -21.41 22.10 2.87
N ALA A 496 -21.46 23.17 2.11
CA ALA A 496 -22.71 23.76 1.68
C ALA A 496 -23.42 22.90 0.60
N ASN A 497 -22.65 22.37 -0.35
CA ASN A 497 -23.15 21.50 -1.42
C ASN A 497 -22.01 20.63 -1.99
N ARG A 498 -22.01 19.32 -1.69
CA ARG A 498 -20.97 18.37 -2.10
C ARG A 498 -20.78 18.31 -3.63
N ASP A 499 -21.87 18.44 -4.41
CA ASP A 499 -21.81 18.36 -5.88
C ASP A 499 -21.22 19.63 -6.50
N LYS A 500 -21.35 20.78 -5.82
CA LYS A 500 -20.73 22.05 -6.26
C LYS A 500 -19.26 22.15 -5.87
N GLY A 501 -18.84 21.49 -4.78
CA GLY A 501 -17.45 21.39 -4.36
C GLY A 501 -16.78 20.17 -5.00
N TYR A 502 -16.65 19.08 -4.25
CA TYR A 502 -15.99 17.84 -4.71
C TYR A 502 -16.54 17.31 -6.04
N GLY A 503 -17.88 17.29 -6.18
CA GLY A 503 -18.54 16.81 -7.39
C GLY A 503 -18.13 17.59 -8.64
N TYR A 504 -18.03 18.89 -8.55
CA TYR A 504 -17.62 19.74 -9.66
C TYR A 504 -16.18 19.41 -10.12
N LEU A 505 -15.25 19.31 -9.18
CA LEU A 505 -13.86 18.97 -9.49
C LEU A 505 -13.74 17.59 -10.16
N ILE A 506 -14.50 16.61 -9.69
CA ILE A 506 -14.49 15.25 -10.21
C ILE A 506 -15.16 15.19 -11.60
N ASP A 507 -16.40 15.63 -11.72
CA ASP A 507 -17.22 15.43 -12.91
C ASP A 507 -16.87 16.40 -14.04
N ASN A 508 -16.68 17.67 -13.69
CA ASN A 508 -16.44 18.72 -14.68
C ASN A 508 -14.96 18.86 -15.01
N LEU A 509 -14.08 18.84 -14.00
CA LEU A 509 -12.64 19.06 -14.19
C LEU A 509 -11.81 17.77 -14.22
N GLY A 510 -12.42 16.60 -13.96
CA GLY A 510 -11.77 15.30 -14.11
C GLY A 510 -10.78 14.98 -13.01
N ALA A 511 -10.96 15.53 -11.81
CA ALA A 511 -10.15 15.19 -10.65
C ALA A 511 -10.22 13.69 -10.33
N THR A 512 -9.06 13.09 -10.18
CA THR A 512 -8.91 11.70 -9.75
C THR A 512 -8.14 11.59 -8.42
N ILE A 513 -7.62 12.71 -7.93
CA ILE A 513 -7.05 12.83 -6.59
C ILE A 513 -7.51 14.16 -5.98
N LEU A 514 -8.07 14.11 -4.77
CA LEU A 514 -8.47 15.30 -4.02
C LEU A 514 -7.76 15.32 -2.65
N GLN A 515 -7.08 16.43 -2.36
CA GLN A 515 -6.52 16.70 -1.04
C GLN A 515 -7.45 17.62 -0.26
N THR A 516 -7.83 17.20 0.95
CA THR A 516 -8.87 17.85 1.75
C THR A 516 -8.50 17.91 3.23
N ASP A 517 -9.03 18.90 3.94
CA ASP A 517 -9.05 18.98 5.40
C ASP A 517 -10.19 18.17 6.03
N ARG A 518 -11.05 17.54 5.20
CA ARG A 518 -12.24 16.79 5.62
C ARG A 518 -12.29 15.40 5.00
N PRO A 519 -11.25 14.55 5.19
CA PRO A 519 -11.13 13.28 4.47
C PRO A 519 -12.31 12.33 4.71
N ALA A 520 -12.83 12.24 5.93
CA ALA A 520 -14.00 11.42 6.23
C ALA A 520 -15.23 11.86 5.43
N TYR A 521 -15.42 13.18 5.27
CA TYR A 521 -16.55 13.75 4.55
C TYR A 521 -16.48 13.50 3.04
N LEU A 522 -15.28 13.58 2.47
CA LEU A 522 -15.03 13.23 1.07
C LEU A 522 -15.22 11.72 0.81
N ILE A 523 -14.69 10.86 1.71
CA ILE A 523 -14.87 9.39 1.62
C ILE A 523 -16.37 9.03 1.65
N ASP A 524 -17.13 9.65 2.53
CA ASP A 524 -18.58 9.45 2.60
C ASP A 524 -19.27 9.88 1.31
N TYR A 525 -18.93 11.04 0.75
CA TYR A 525 -19.45 11.49 -0.55
C TYR A 525 -19.17 10.49 -1.67
N LEU A 526 -17.93 10.00 -1.77
CA LEU A 526 -17.54 9.05 -2.82
C LEU A 526 -18.28 7.70 -2.71
N LYS A 527 -18.49 7.21 -1.47
CA LYS A 527 -19.27 5.99 -1.22
C LYS A 527 -20.74 6.11 -1.67
N HIS A 528 -21.36 7.26 -1.44
CA HIS A 528 -22.73 7.50 -1.88
C HIS A 528 -22.83 7.71 -3.39
N LYS A 529 -21.88 8.42 -3.97
CA LYS A 529 -21.81 8.65 -5.43
C LYS A 529 -21.68 7.34 -6.21
N SER A 530 -20.86 6.38 -5.74
CA SER A 530 -20.71 5.08 -6.38
C SER A 530 -22.01 4.26 -6.34
N LYS A 531 -22.75 4.29 -5.24
CA LYS A 531 -24.06 3.60 -5.11
C LYS A 531 -25.11 4.16 -6.07
N VAL A 532 -25.15 5.48 -6.28
CA VAL A 532 -26.07 6.12 -7.24
C VAL A 532 -25.72 5.76 -8.69
N MET A 533 -24.43 5.57 -9.00
CA MET A 533 -24.03 5.11 -10.34
C MET A 533 -24.40 3.64 -10.58
N ASP A 534 -24.29 2.75 -9.58
CA ASP A 534 -24.73 1.36 -9.70
C ASP A 534 -26.24 1.25 -9.85
N CYS A 535 -27.03 2.06 -9.13
CA CYS A 535 -28.47 2.12 -9.29
C CYS A 535 -28.92 2.62 -10.69
N LYS A 536 -28.13 3.46 -11.36
CA LYS A 536 -28.45 3.94 -12.72
C LYS A 536 -28.20 2.90 -13.82
N ARG A 537 -27.47 1.82 -13.55
CA ARG A 537 -27.27 0.71 -14.49
C ARG A 537 -28.39 -0.33 -14.48
N ASP A 538 -29.23 -0.36 -13.44
CA ASP A 538 -30.23 -1.42 -13.21
C ASP A 538 -31.68 -0.91 -13.25
N TRP A 539 -32.00 0.09 -14.08
CA TRP A 539 -33.36 0.62 -14.21
C TRP A 539 -34.33 -0.31 -14.98
N THR A 540 -33.95 -1.52 -15.35
CA THR A 540 -34.81 -2.49 -16.01
C THR A 540 -35.54 -3.45 -15.05
N TYR A 541 -35.35 -3.35 -13.72
CA TYR A 541 -35.90 -4.33 -12.76
C TYR A 541 -36.84 -3.77 -11.67
N LEU A 542 -37.24 -2.50 -11.74
CA LEU A 542 -38.20 -1.94 -10.78
C LEU A 542 -39.52 -1.52 -11.47
N GLN A 543 -40.25 -2.51 -11.99
CA GLN A 543 -41.70 -2.49 -12.11
C GLN A 543 -42.26 -3.73 -11.40
N SER A 544 -42.14 -3.77 -10.08
CA SER A 544 -43.03 -4.54 -9.21
C SER A 544 -43.22 -3.72 -7.94
N GLU A 545 -44.45 -3.29 -7.76
CA GLU A 545 -44.94 -2.67 -6.54
C GLU A 545 -44.71 -3.64 -5.36
N ASN A 546 -43.74 -3.32 -4.51
CA ASN A 546 -43.71 -3.78 -3.13
C ASN A 546 -43.16 -2.66 -2.26
N GLU A 547 -44.01 -2.25 -1.31
CA GLU A 547 -43.73 -1.22 -0.31
C GLU A 547 -42.39 -1.44 0.39
N PHE A 548 -41.49 -0.49 0.21
CA PHE A 548 -40.27 -0.40 1.00
C PHE A 548 -40.70 0.00 2.43
N GLN A 549 -40.76 -0.94 3.35
CA GLN A 549 -40.68 -0.59 4.77
C GLN A 549 -39.28 -0.10 5.04
N ALA A 550 -39.14 1.22 5.26
CA ALA A 550 -37.89 1.80 5.75
C ALA A 550 -37.52 1.08 7.07
N PRO A 551 -36.22 0.72 7.27
CA PRO A 551 -35.78 0.20 8.54
C PRO A 551 -36.17 1.19 9.64
N SER A 552 -36.73 0.71 10.75
CA SER A 552 -37.13 1.55 11.89
C SER A 552 -35.92 2.34 12.37
N VAL A 553 -35.94 3.64 12.12
CA VAL A 553 -34.94 4.57 12.65
C VAL A 553 -35.17 4.63 14.17
N PRO A 554 -34.14 4.47 15.02
CA PRO A 554 -34.32 4.64 16.46
C PRO A 554 -34.83 6.06 16.73
N HIS A 555 -36.02 6.15 17.30
CA HIS A 555 -36.57 7.42 17.78
C HIS A 555 -36.00 7.70 19.17
N PHE A 556 -35.34 8.81 19.33
CA PHE A 556 -34.95 9.31 20.65
C PHE A 556 -36.13 10.05 21.28
N THR A 557 -36.54 9.61 22.44
CA THR A 557 -37.44 10.36 23.33
C THR A 557 -36.63 10.99 24.45
N VAL A 558 -36.77 12.28 24.63
CA VAL A 558 -36.18 12.98 25.80
C VAL A 558 -37.14 12.81 26.97
N GLU A 559 -36.78 11.92 27.90
CA GLU A 559 -37.60 11.68 29.10
C GLU A 559 -37.43 12.78 30.17
N GLU A 560 -36.22 13.35 30.31
CA GLU A 560 -35.94 14.46 31.22
C GLU A 560 -34.90 15.41 30.64
N CYS A 561 -35.11 16.72 30.79
CA CYS A 561 -34.19 17.77 30.41
C CYS A 561 -33.97 18.73 31.59
N PHE A 562 -32.79 18.67 32.20
CA PHE A 562 -32.41 19.61 33.27
C PHE A 562 -31.42 20.64 32.74
N LEU A 563 -31.87 21.87 32.61
CA LEU A 563 -31.01 23.02 32.39
C LEU A 563 -30.54 23.56 33.74
N LYS A 564 -29.34 23.17 34.18
CA LYS A 564 -28.75 23.59 35.44
C LYS A 564 -27.80 24.75 35.17
N GLY A 565 -28.23 25.92 35.50
CA GLY A 565 -27.36 27.09 35.38
C GLY A 565 -28.05 28.34 35.80
N LYS A 566 -27.66 29.43 35.54
CA LYS A 566 -27.98 30.84 35.77
C LYS A 566 -29.45 31.15 36.17
N GLN A 567 -29.67 32.29 36.79
CA GLN A 567 -30.81 32.66 37.60
C GLN A 567 -32.22 32.59 36.96
N SER A 568 -32.31 32.36 35.65
CA SER A 568 -33.61 32.16 34.99
C SER A 568 -33.43 31.47 33.64
N PRO A 569 -34.46 30.80 33.07
CA PRO A 569 -34.45 30.20 31.74
C PRO A 569 -34.12 31.20 30.63
N GLN A 570 -34.42 32.49 30.82
CA GLN A 570 -34.16 33.53 29.84
C GLN A 570 -32.71 33.98 29.79
N THR A 571 -31.91 33.69 30.80
CA THR A 571 -30.47 33.99 30.87
C THR A 571 -29.60 32.76 30.68
N ASN A 572 -30.20 31.60 30.44
CA ASN A 572 -29.46 30.37 30.14
C ASN A 572 -29.15 30.28 28.67
N GLU A 573 -27.85 30.16 28.33
CA GLU A 573 -27.33 30.01 27.00
C GLU A 573 -27.13 28.53 26.61
N ASP A 574 -27.33 27.63 27.59
CA ASP A 574 -27.24 26.19 27.35
C ASP A 574 -28.46 25.70 26.59
N GLY A 575 -28.28 24.71 25.75
CA GLY A 575 -29.32 24.15 24.91
C GLY A 575 -29.18 22.68 24.67
N ILE A 576 -30.30 22.08 24.32
CA ILE A 576 -30.32 20.70 23.82
C ILE A 576 -30.89 20.71 22.42
N ILE A 577 -30.18 20.08 21.48
CA ILE A 577 -30.67 19.81 20.13
C ILE A 577 -30.97 18.34 20.05
N VAL A 578 -32.21 17.99 19.70
CA VAL A 578 -32.62 16.62 19.42
C VAL A 578 -33.17 16.56 18.02
N THR A 579 -32.63 15.67 17.21
CA THR A 579 -33.14 15.34 15.89
C THR A 579 -33.47 13.86 15.84
N PRO A 580 -34.15 13.35 14.80
CA PRO A 580 -34.36 11.90 14.63
C PRO A 580 -33.08 11.07 14.61
N TYR A 581 -31.91 11.70 14.39
CA TYR A 581 -30.65 11.01 14.17
C TYR A 581 -29.58 11.25 15.24
N PHE A 582 -29.67 12.31 16.02
CA PHE A 582 -28.73 12.61 17.11
C PHE A 582 -29.34 13.52 18.17
N ALA A 583 -28.76 13.47 19.37
CA ALA A 583 -29.01 14.41 20.45
C ALA A 583 -27.68 15.05 20.89
N ALA A 584 -27.67 16.35 21.07
CA ALA A 584 -26.52 17.09 21.56
C ALA A 584 -26.91 18.06 22.67
N VAL A 585 -26.03 18.18 23.67
CA VAL A 585 -26.12 19.21 24.70
C VAL A 585 -25.14 20.31 24.35
N ILE A 586 -25.61 21.53 24.27
CA ILE A 586 -24.81 22.72 24.02
C ILE A 586 -24.66 23.46 25.35
N ASP A 587 -23.42 23.53 25.82
CA ASP A 587 -23.03 24.38 26.95
C ASP A 587 -22.61 25.74 26.42
N GLY A 588 -23.45 26.74 26.57
CA GLY A 588 -23.23 28.11 26.12
C GLY A 588 -22.19 28.81 26.98
N ALA A 589 -20.93 28.82 26.55
CA ALA A 589 -19.93 29.69 27.13
C ALA A 589 -20.32 31.17 26.91
N THR A 590 -20.06 32.03 27.89
CA THR A 590 -20.37 33.47 27.79
C THR A 590 -19.69 34.08 26.57
N ALA A 591 -20.48 34.41 25.54
CA ALA A 591 -19.97 34.93 24.29
C ALA A 591 -19.29 36.29 24.49
N LYS A 592 -18.06 36.39 23.97
CA LYS A 592 -17.34 37.67 23.87
C LYS A 592 -17.65 38.44 22.58
N SER A 593 -18.47 37.87 21.72
CA SER A 593 -18.85 38.41 20.42
C SER A 593 -20.11 39.30 20.55
N THR A 594 -20.21 40.31 19.71
CA THR A 594 -21.40 41.15 19.56
C THR A 594 -22.50 40.55 18.69
N PHE A 595 -22.20 39.40 18.04
CA PHE A 595 -23.16 38.70 17.17
C PHE A 595 -24.15 37.89 18.01
N THR A 596 -25.42 37.95 17.64
CA THR A 596 -26.48 37.15 18.23
C THR A 596 -27.20 36.34 17.15
N TYR A 597 -27.58 35.11 17.47
CA TYR A 597 -28.50 34.31 16.69
C TYR A 597 -29.83 34.22 17.41
N GLU A 598 -30.92 34.62 16.72
CA GLU A 598 -32.27 34.70 17.30
C GLU A 598 -32.35 35.51 18.62
N GLY A 599 -31.56 36.58 18.73
CA GLY A 599 -31.53 37.44 19.91
C GLY A 599 -30.64 36.94 21.06
N LYS A 600 -29.97 35.80 20.92
CA LYS A 600 -29.02 35.27 21.91
C LYS A 600 -27.59 35.42 21.43
N LYS A 601 -26.65 35.67 22.33
CA LYS A 601 -25.22 35.70 22.01
C LYS A 601 -24.74 34.29 21.69
N THR A 602 -23.98 34.14 20.60
CA THR A 602 -23.31 32.89 20.25
C THR A 602 -21.91 32.85 20.82
N GLY A 603 -21.53 31.73 21.44
CA GLY A 603 -20.20 31.47 21.98
C GLY A 603 -19.19 31.11 20.90
#